data_09657d5307a729388caf125e380ea90b
#
_entry.id   09657d5307a729388caf125e380ea90b
#
_cell.length_a   1.000
_cell.length_b   1.000
_cell.length_c   1.000
_cell.angle_alpha   90.00
_cell.angle_beta   90.00
_cell.angle_gamma   90.00
#
_symmetry.space_group_name_H-M   'P 1'
#
loop_
_entity.id
_entity.type
_entity.pdbx_description
1 polymer ?
#
loop_
_entity_poly.entity_id
_entity_poly.type
_entity_poly.pdbx_seq_one_letter_code
_entity_poly.pdbx_strand_id
1 'polypeptide(L)'
;MKDRLVTPSYCFILAANFLLYFGFWLLIPVLPFYLSEVFSTGNSTIGIILSCYTVAALCIRPFSGYFLDSFARKPLYLMAYFIFMTMFAGYIIAGSLTLFILFRIIQGVSFGMVTVGGNTVVIDIMPSSRRGEGLGYYGLSNNIAMAVGPMSGLFLHDAGMSFTTIFCCSLGSCMAGFVCASLVKTPYKPPVRREPISLDRFILLKGIPAGISLLLLSIPYGMTTNYVAMY
;
A
#
# COMPACT_ATOMS: atom_id res chain seq x y z
N MET A 1 31.38 -15.75 -6.96
CA MET A 1 30.00 -16.37 -6.93
C MET A 1 29.03 -15.27 -7.36
N LYS A 2 28.15 -15.53 -8.37
CA LYS A 2 27.11 -14.54 -8.71
C LYS A 2 26.13 -14.44 -7.53
N ASP A 3 25.93 -13.22 -7.04
CA ASP A 3 24.96 -12.94 -5.97
C ASP A 3 23.57 -13.40 -6.42
N ARG A 4 22.95 -14.28 -5.65
CA ARG A 4 21.61 -14.80 -5.96
C ARG A 4 20.55 -13.78 -5.53
N LEU A 5 19.77 -13.23 -6.49
CA LEU A 5 18.63 -12.37 -6.19
C LEU A 5 17.45 -13.18 -5.69
N VAL A 6 17.15 -14.30 -6.37
CA VAL A 6 16.00 -15.15 -6.05
C VAL A 6 16.33 -15.98 -4.81
N THR A 7 15.88 -15.52 -3.67
CA THR A 7 15.96 -16.21 -2.37
C THR A 7 14.53 -16.45 -1.86
N PRO A 8 14.28 -17.41 -0.98
CA PRO A 8 12.95 -17.61 -0.39
C PRO A 8 12.37 -16.34 0.25
N SER A 9 13.20 -15.57 0.98
CA SER A 9 12.77 -14.30 1.58
C SER A 9 12.36 -13.27 0.52
N TYR A 10 13.07 -13.24 -0.62
CA TYR A 10 12.74 -12.33 -1.71
C TYR A 10 11.43 -12.75 -2.40
N CYS A 11 11.19 -14.05 -2.62
CA CYS A 11 9.92 -14.54 -3.16
C CYS A 11 8.75 -14.22 -2.21
N PHE A 12 8.95 -14.41 -0.91
CA PHE A 12 7.91 -14.09 0.08
C PHE A 12 7.58 -12.59 0.12
N ILE A 13 8.56 -11.70 0.03
CA ILE A 13 8.28 -10.25 0.04
C ILE A 13 7.61 -9.80 -1.26
N LEU A 14 7.94 -10.39 -2.42
CA LEU A 14 7.24 -10.14 -3.68
C LEU A 14 5.77 -10.58 -3.61
N ALA A 15 5.52 -11.78 -3.09
CA ALA A 15 4.17 -12.30 -2.90
C ALA A 15 3.37 -11.44 -1.90
N ALA A 16 3.99 -11.05 -0.79
CA ALA A 16 3.38 -10.16 0.20
C ALA A 16 2.99 -8.81 -0.41
N ASN A 17 3.88 -8.22 -1.22
CA ASN A 17 3.62 -6.96 -1.90
C ASN A 17 2.49 -7.08 -2.92
N PHE A 18 2.53 -8.11 -3.79
CA PHE A 18 1.47 -8.38 -4.75
C PHE A 18 0.11 -8.53 -4.07
N LEU A 19 0.02 -9.37 -3.04
CA LEU A 19 -1.24 -9.68 -2.34
C LEU A 19 -1.80 -8.48 -1.56
N LEU A 20 -0.93 -7.64 -0.98
CA LEU A 20 -1.33 -6.39 -0.36
C LEU A 20 -1.97 -5.44 -1.37
N TYR A 21 -1.27 -5.20 -2.48
CA TYR A 21 -1.75 -4.30 -3.52
C TYR A 21 -2.95 -4.87 -4.26
N PHE A 22 -3.01 -6.18 -4.49
CA PHE A 22 -4.15 -6.84 -5.10
C PHE A 22 -5.42 -6.66 -4.25
N GLY A 23 -5.35 -6.95 -2.94
CA GLY A 23 -6.48 -6.73 -2.03
C GLY A 23 -6.93 -5.26 -1.96
N PHE A 24 -5.98 -4.33 -2.06
CA PHE A 24 -6.29 -2.90 -2.12
C PHE A 24 -6.97 -2.50 -3.44
N TRP A 25 -6.36 -2.84 -4.58
CA TRP A 25 -6.86 -2.45 -5.91
C TRP A 25 -8.19 -3.12 -6.27
N LEU A 26 -8.43 -4.32 -5.74
CA LEU A 26 -9.71 -5.03 -5.91
C LEU A 26 -10.88 -4.19 -5.38
N LEU A 27 -10.69 -3.46 -4.29
CA LEU A 27 -11.77 -2.66 -3.66
C LEU A 27 -11.95 -1.28 -4.28
N ILE A 28 -10.91 -0.67 -4.85
CA ILE A 28 -10.96 0.72 -5.30
C ILE A 28 -12.17 1.02 -6.20
N PRO A 29 -12.45 0.25 -7.26
CA PRO A 29 -13.60 0.53 -8.13
C PRO A 29 -14.95 0.16 -7.50
N VAL A 30 -14.98 -0.69 -6.48
CA VAL A 30 -16.21 -1.16 -5.83
C VAL A 30 -16.67 -0.21 -4.73
N LEU A 31 -15.75 0.52 -4.11
CA LEU A 31 -16.07 1.44 -3.02
C LEU A 31 -17.08 2.54 -3.36
N PRO A 32 -17.05 3.18 -4.56
CA PRO A 32 -18.06 4.14 -4.94
C PRO A 32 -19.48 3.54 -4.94
N PHE A 33 -19.64 2.32 -5.47
CA PHE A 33 -20.93 1.61 -5.47
C PHE A 33 -21.39 1.32 -4.05
N TYR A 34 -20.49 0.80 -3.21
CA TYR A 34 -20.78 0.55 -1.80
C TYR A 34 -21.27 1.81 -1.06
N LEU A 35 -20.57 2.94 -1.23
CA LEU A 35 -20.92 4.21 -0.58
C LEU A 35 -22.25 4.77 -1.10
N SER A 36 -22.52 4.64 -2.39
CA SER A 36 -23.78 5.07 -2.99
C SER A 36 -24.96 4.21 -2.55
N GLU A 37 -24.83 2.88 -2.58
CA GLU A 37 -25.93 1.95 -2.33
C GLU A 37 -26.23 1.78 -0.84
N VAL A 38 -25.18 1.65 0.00
CA VAL A 38 -25.36 1.36 1.44
C VAL A 38 -25.60 2.63 2.25
N PHE A 39 -24.87 3.73 1.93
CA PHE A 39 -24.98 4.99 2.68
C PHE A 39 -25.72 6.09 1.93
N SER A 40 -26.22 5.83 0.73
CA SER A 40 -26.96 6.80 -0.11
C SER A 40 -26.20 8.14 -0.28
N THR A 41 -24.87 8.07 -0.40
CA THR A 41 -24.01 9.27 -0.50
C THR A 41 -23.90 9.79 -1.93
N GLY A 42 -23.92 11.11 -2.09
CA GLY A 42 -23.72 11.76 -3.39
C GLY A 42 -22.26 11.69 -3.86
N ASN A 43 -22.05 11.80 -5.18
CA ASN A 43 -20.74 11.66 -5.85
C ASN A 43 -19.64 12.56 -5.26
N SER A 44 -19.98 13.80 -4.88
CA SER A 44 -19.03 14.74 -4.27
C SER A 44 -18.51 14.22 -2.92
N THR A 45 -19.40 13.68 -2.09
CA THR A 45 -19.04 13.10 -0.78
C THR A 45 -18.21 11.84 -0.94
N ILE A 46 -18.54 10.99 -1.93
CA ILE A 46 -17.75 9.80 -2.26
C ILE A 46 -16.31 10.19 -2.61
N GLY A 47 -16.13 11.20 -3.47
CA GLY A 47 -14.81 11.72 -3.83
C GLY A 47 -14.00 12.18 -2.61
N ILE A 48 -14.62 12.91 -1.67
CA ILE A 48 -13.97 13.36 -0.44
C ILE A 48 -13.55 12.16 0.42
N ILE A 49 -14.42 11.17 0.62
CA ILE A 49 -14.15 9.99 1.44
C ILE A 49 -12.98 9.18 0.86
N LEU A 50 -12.97 8.98 -0.46
CA LEU A 50 -11.87 8.27 -1.12
C LEU A 50 -10.56 9.05 -1.05
N SER A 51 -10.61 10.38 -1.11
CA SER A 51 -9.44 11.25 -0.99
C SER A 51 -8.85 11.27 0.42
N CYS A 52 -9.65 11.12 1.49
CA CYS A 52 -9.16 11.07 2.87
C CYS A 52 -8.09 10.00 3.08
N TYR A 53 -8.24 8.82 2.45
CA TYR A 53 -7.25 7.76 2.47
C TYR A 53 -5.90 8.23 1.88
N THR A 54 -5.94 8.86 0.71
CA THR A 54 -4.73 9.31 0.00
C THR A 54 -4.03 10.42 0.78
N VAL A 55 -4.78 11.36 1.33
CA VAL A 55 -4.25 12.43 2.18
C VAL A 55 -3.58 11.85 3.43
N ALA A 56 -4.23 10.92 4.13
CA ALA A 56 -3.68 10.25 5.31
C ALA A 56 -2.38 9.49 4.98
N ALA A 57 -2.35 8.76 3.85
CA ALA A 57 -1.16 8.05 3.38
C ALA A 57 -0.02 9.03 3.03
N LEU A 58 -0.33 10.17 2.44
CA LEU A 58 0.66 11.18 2.09
C LEU A 58 1.24 11.86 3.34
N CYS A 59 0.41 12.18 4.30
CA CYS A 59 0.83 12.82 5.55
C CYS A 59 1.79 11.97 6.38
N ILE A 60 1.64 10.64 6.40
CA ILE A 60 2.50 9.76 7.19
C ILE A 60 3.85 9.46 6.51
N ARG A 61 3.94 9.53 5.17
CA ARG A 61 5.15 9.13 4.42
C ARG A 61 6.43 9.84 4.87
N PRO A 62 6.46 11.16 5.12
CA PRO A 62 7.65 11.84 5.62
C PRO A 62 8.14 11.27 6.96
N PHE A 63 7.22 10.87 7.82
CA PHE A 63 7.53 10.32 9.15
C PHE A 63 7.89 8.84 9.10
N SER A 64 7.47 8.11 8.06
CA SER A 64 7.70 6.67 7.93
C SER A 64 9.20 6.33 7.93
N GLY A 65 10.04 7.13 7.28
CA GLY A 65 11.50 6.96 7.28
C GLY A 65 12.07 7.07 8.69
N TYR A 66 11.68 8.10 9.43
CA TYR A 66 12.12 8.32 10.81
C TYR A 66 11.73 7.14 11.73
N PHE A 67 10.49 6.65 11.61
CA PHE A 67 10.04 5.48 12.39
C PHE A 67 10.83 4.21 12.03
N LEU A 68 11.10 3.97 10.75
CA LEU A 68 11.85 2.81 10.28
C LEU A 68 13.34 2.84 10.68
N ASP A 69 13.90 4.01 10.91
CA ASP A 69 15.27 4.15 11.42
C ASP A 69 15.32 4.10 12.95
N SER A 70 14.25 4.54 13.63
CA SER A 70 14.16 4.57 15.09
C SER A 70 13.73 3.24 15.72
N PHE A 71 13.02 2.40 14.97
CA PHE A 71 12.49 1.12 15.43
C PHE A 71 13.00 -0.03 14.55
N ALA A 72 12.82 -1.26 15.03
CA ALA A 72 13.14 -2.44 14.24
C ALA A 72 12.24 -2.51 12.99
N ARG A 73 12.86 -2.50 11.80
CA ARG A 73 12.18 -2.32 10.50
C ARG A 73 11.11 -3.38 10.21
N LYS A 74 11.45 -4.67 10.39
CA LYS A 74 10.51 -5.75 10.11
C LYS A 74 9.29 -5.76 11.04
N PRO A 75 9.41 -5.66 12.38
CA PRO A 75 8.25 -5.57 13.27
C PRO A 75 7.35 -4.38 12.95
N LEU A 76 7.93 -3.22 12.66
CA LEU A 76 7.16 -2.03 12.29
C LEU A 76 6.40 -2.22 10.97
N TYR A 77 7.05 -2.82 9.96
CA TYR A 77 6.42 -3.20 8.70
C TYR A 77 5.25 -4.17 8.92
N LEU A 78 5.44 -5.22 9.73
CA LEU A 78 4.39 -6.19 10.02
C LEU A 78 3.23 -5.56 10.80
N MET A 79 3.51 -4.68 11.75
CA MET A 79 2.48 -3.95 12.50
C MET A 79 1.63 -3.07 11.57
N ALA A 80 2.28 -2.30 10.69
CA ALA A 80 1.58 -1.48 9.71
C ALA A 80 0.75 -2.34 8.74
N TYR A 81 1.29 -3.48 8.30
CA TYR A 81 0.60 -4.43 7.44
C TYR A 81 -0.63 -5.02 8.15
N PHE A 82 -0.49 -5.41 9.41
CA PHE A 82 -1.57 -5.94 10.23
C PHE A 82 -2.72 -4.93 10.38
N ILE A 83 -2.39 -3.67 10.73
CA ILE A 83 -3.39 -2.60 10.82
C ILE A 83 -4.07 -2.39 9.46
N PHE A 84 -3.30 -2.34 8.37
CA PHE A 84 -3.84 -2.17 7.02
C PHE A 84 -4.86 -3.26 6.67
N MET A 85 -4.54 -4.53 6.93
CA MET A 85 -5.44 -5.64 6.58
C MET A 85 -6.69 -5.68 7.48
N THR A 86 -6.56 -5.34 8.77
CA THR A 86 -7.71 -5.35 9.69
C THR A 86 -8.76 -4.30 9.34
N MET A 87 -8.40 -3.23 8.61
CA MET A 87 -9.35 -2.22 8.16
C MET A 87 -10.36 -2.79 7.14
N PHE A 88 -10.02 -3.84 6.41
CA PHE A 88 -10.99 -4.52 5.54
C PHE A 88 -12.08 -5.22 6.36
N ALA A 89 -11.73 -5.83 7.49
CA ALA A 89 -12.70 -6.33 8.45
C ALA A 89 -13.52 -5.18 9.07
N GLY A 90 -12.88 -4.04 9.33
CA GLY A 90 -13.55 -2.82 9.76
C GLY A 90 -14.65 -2.37 8.81
N TYR A 91 -14.44 -2.44 7.50
CA TYR A 91 -15.47 -2.08 6.51
C TYR A 91 -16.70 -2.98 6.55
N ILE A 92 -16.54 -4.26 6.90
CA ILE A 92 -17.66 -5.20 7.04
C ILE A 92 -18.57 -4.81 8.22
N ILE A 93 -17.98 -4.29 9.29
CA ILE A 93 -18.70 -3.92 10.52
C ILE A 93 -19.05 -2.43 10.59
N ALA A 94 -18.69 -1.64 9.58
CA ALA A 94 -18.94 -0.20 9.55
C ALA A 94 -20.44 0.09 9.41
N GLY A 95 -21.14 0.20 10.53
CA GLY A 95 -22.57 0.54 10.58
C GLY A 95 -22.88 2.03 10.34
N SER A 96 -21.88 2.90 10.17
CA SER A 96 -22.05 4.33 9.91
C SER A 96 -20.98 4.88 8.97
N LEU A 97 -21.34 5.93 8.22
CA LEU A 97 -20.42 6.61 7.31
C LEU A 97 -19.21 7.18 8.05
N THR A 98 -19.40 7.74 9.24
CA THR A 98 -18.33 8.31 10.07
C THR A 98 -17.31 7.23 10.45
N LEU A 99 -17.78 6.06 10.86
CA LEU A 99 -16.89 4.94 11.20
C LEU A 99 -16.14 4.42 9.97
N PHE A 100 -16.81 4.36 8.82
CA PHE A 100 -16.15 4.01 7.56
C PHE A 100 -15.03 5.00 7.20
N ILE A 101 -15.27 6.32 7.32
CA ILE A 101 -14.26 7.36 7.09
C ILE A 101 -13.08 7.18 8.04
N LEU A 102 -13.33 6.91 9.32
CA LEU A 102 -12.27 6.67 10.30
C LEU A 102 -11.40 5.47 9.88
N PHE A 103 -12.01 4.37 9.48
CA PHE A 103 -11.27 3.20 8.97
C PHE A 103 -10.47 3.53 7.71
N ARG A 104 -11.00 4.35 6.80
CA ARG A 104 -10.27 4.82 5.60
C ARG A 104 -9.03 5.64 5.96
N ILE A 105 -9.13 6.52 6.95
CA ILE A 105 -7.99 7.33 7.43
C ILE A 105 -6.92 6.42 8.06
N ILE A 106 -7.32 5.53 8.97
CA ILE A 106 -6.39 4.59 9.61
C ILE A 106 -5.72 3.68 8.57
N GLN A 107 -6.49 3.19 7.58
CA GLN A 107 -5.97 2.40 6.49
C GLN A 107 -4.97 3.19 5.63
N GLY A 108 -5.23 4.48 5.38
CA GLY A 108 -4.32 5.36 4.65
C GLY A 108 -2.99 5.56 5.39
N VAL A 109 -3.03 5.83 6.69
CA VAL A 109 -1.83 5.93 7.54
C VAL A 109 -1.03 4.63 7.49
N SER A 110 -1.68 3.50 7.71
CA SER A 110 -1.00 2.20 7.70
C SER A 110 -0.45 1.84 6.32
N PHE A 111 -1.14 2.22 5.22
CA PHE A 111 -0.66 2.05 3.86
C PHE A 111 0.62 2.85 3.58
N GLY A 112 0.65 4.12 4.00
CA GLY A 112 1.85 4.94 3.89
C GLY A 112 3.05 4.29 4.57
N MET A 113 2.85 3.75 5.78
CA MET A 113 3.89 3.05 6.54
C MET A 113 4.30 1.73 5.89
N VAL A 114 3.34 0.89 5.49
CA VAL A 114 3.64 -0.45 4.95
C VAL A 114 4.36 -0.37 3.61
N THR A 115 4.03 0.61 2.77
CA THR A 115 4.67 0.77 1.45
C THR A 115 6.13 1.23 1.58
N VAL A 116 6.42 2.17 2.47
CA VAL A 116 7.80 2.60 2.77
C VAL A 116 8.57 1.48 3.48
N GLY A 117 7.94 0.82 4.46
CA GLY A 117 8.52 -0.31 5.18
C GLY A 117 8.86 -1.49 4.28
N GLY A 118 7.97 -1.84 3.35
CA GLY A 118 8.18 -2.90 2.38
C GLY A 118 9.38 -2.62 1.45
N ASN A 119 9.48 -1.40 0.91
CA ASN A 119 10.65 -0.96 0.15
C ASN A 119 11.96 -1.07 0.96
N THR A 120 11.92 -0.69 2.24
CA THR A 120 13.10 -0.77 3.13
C THR A 120 13.48 -2.22 3.41
N VAL A 121 12.51 -3.08 3.71
CA VAL A 121 12.72 -4.51 3.98
C VAL A 121 13.28 -5.22 2.74
N VAL A 122 12.77 -4.92 1.55
CA VAL A 122 13.26 -5.53 0.30
C VAL A 122 14.71 -5.13 0.02
N ILE A 123 15.09 -3.88 0.27
CA ILE A 123 16.47 -3.40 0.14
C ILE A 123 17.40 -4.11 1.13
N ASP A 124 16.93 -4.37 2.35
CA ASP A 124 17.72 -5.00 3.40
C ASP A 124 18.05 -6.48 3.14
N ILE A 125 17.21 -7.18 2.38
CA ILE A 125 17.40 -8.61 2.06
C ILE A 125 18.13 -8.84 0.74
N MET A 126 18.31 -7.79 -0.08
CA MET A 126 18.96 -7.91 -1.39
C MET A 126 20.47 -7.60 -1.32
N PRO A 127 21.29 -8.28 -2.14
CA PRO A 127 22.68 -7.90 -2.32
C PRO A 127 22.79 -6.52 -2.97
N SER A 128 23.77 -5.73 -2.54
CA SER A 128 23.97 -4.34 -3.01
C SER A 128 24.16 -4.23 -4.53
N SER A 129 24.80 -5.24 -5.13
CA SER A 129 25.07 -5.33 -6.57
C SER A 129 23.80 -5.49 -7.44
N ARG A 130 22.69 -5.95 -6.87
CA ARG A 130 21.44 -6.27 -7.60
C ARG A 130 20.19 -5.53 -7.09
N ARG A 131 20.37 -4.47 -6.31
CA ARG A 131 19.25 -3.69 -5.74
C ARG A 131 18.33 -3.08 -6.80
N GLY A 132 18.88 -2.54 -7.89
CA GLY A 132 18.08 -1.96 -8.97
C GLY A 132 17.17 -2.98 -9.63
N GLU A 133 17.72 -4.15 -9.95
CA GLU A 133 16.96 -5.26 -10.55
C GLU A 133 15.87 -5.77 -9.59
N GLY A 134 16.22 -5.96 -8.32
CA GLY A 134 15.27 -6.45 -7.32
C GLY A 134 14.14 -5.45 -7.03
N LEU A 135 14.43 -4.15 -6.97
CA LEU A 135 13.39 -3.13 -6.83
C LEU A 135 12.51 -3.05 -8.09
N GLY A 136 13.07 -3.32 -9.27
CA GLY A 136 12.29 -3.42 -10.51
C GLY A 136 11.22 -4.52 -10.45
N TYR A 137 11.59 -5.73 -10.04
CA TYR A 137 10.62 -6.83 -9.86
C TYR A 137 9.63 -6.55 -8.72
N TYR A 138 10.08 -5.89 -7.65
CA TYR A 138 9.18 -5.48 -6.56
C TYR A 138 8.13 -4.47 -7.04
N GLY A 139 8.53 -3.48 -7.84
CA GLY A 139 7.60 -2.55 -8.49
C GLY A 139 6.70 -3.23 -9.52
N LEU A 140 7.22 -4.21 -10.27
CA LEU A 140 6.42 -4.98 -11.23
C LEU A 140 5.30 -5.76 -10.53
N SER A 141 5.55 -6.34 -9.35
CA SER A 141 4.50 -7.04 -8.58
C SER A 141 3.33 -6.11 -8.20
N ASN A 142 3.61 -4.85 -7.86
CA ASN A 142 2.58 -3.83 -7.64
C ASN A 142 1.82 -3.49 -8.94
N ASN A 143 2.52 -3.31 -10.06
CA ASN A 143 1.88 -2.96 -11.33
C ASN A 143 0.96 -4.08 -11.84
N ILE A 144 1.34 -5.34 -11.65
CA ILE A 144 0.47 -6.50 -11.96
C ILE A 144 -0.78 -6.48 -11.08
N ALA A 145 -0.62 -6.22 -9.77
CA ALA A 145 -1.76 -6.12 -8.85
C ALA A 145 -2.71 -4.96 -9.24
N MET A 146 -2.14 -3.82 -9.66
CA MET A 146 -2.89 -2.65 -10.13
C MET A 146 -3.68 -2.94 -11.43
N ALA A 147 -3.18 -3.81 -12.29
CA ALA A 147 -3.87 -4.19 -13.52
C ALA A 147 -4.99 -5.22 -13.26
N VAL A 148 -4.70 -6.25 -12.45
CA VAL A 148 -5.63 -7.38 -12.24
C VAL A 148 -6.66 -7.07 -11.14
N GLY A 149 -6.28 -6.30 -10.12
CA GLY A 149 -7.14 -6.01 -8.95
C GLY A 149 -8.47 -5.37 -9.33
N PRO A 150 -8.49 -4.20 -10.00
CA PRO A 150 -9.73 -3.52 -10.39
C PRO A 150 -10.64 -4.39 -11.26
N MET A 151 -10.05 -5.10 -12.21
CA MET A 151 -10.79 -6.02 -13.08
C MET A 151 -11.48 -7.13 -12.27
N SER A 152 -10.75 -7.71 -11.31
CA SER A 152 -11.31 -8.74 -10.41
C SER A 152 -12.43 -8.18 -9.53
N GLY A 153 -12.26 -6.96 -9.00
CA GLY A 153 -13.25 -6.31 -8.15
C GLY A 153 -14.57 -6.03 -8.88
N LEU A 154 -14.48 -5.45 -10.08
CA LEU A 154 -15.66 -5.20 -10.92
C LEU A 154 -16.32 -6.49 -11.37
N PHE A 155 -15.54 -7.51 -11.76
CA PHE A 155 -16.09 -8.81 -12.14
C PHE A 155 -16.90 -9.45 -11.00
N LEU A 156 -16.41 -9.39 -9.75
CA LEU A 156 -17.15 -9.89 -8.59
C LEU A 156 -18.44 -9.09 -8.34
N HIS A 157 -18.38 -7.77 -8.50
CA HIS A 157 -19.53 -6.90 -8.35
C HIS A 157 -20.59 -7.18 -9.43
N ASP A 158 -20.19 -7.27 -10.70
CA ASP A 158 -21.08 -7.53 -11.85
C ASP A 158 -21.67 -8.96 -11.81
N ALA A 159 -20.95 -9.90 -11.19
CA ALA A 159 -21.47 -11.25 -10.89
C ALA A 159 -22.51 -11.27 -9.75
N GLY A 160 -22.87 -10.11 -9.19
CA GLY A 160 -23.88 -9.99 -8.13
C GLY A 160 -23.38 -10.43 -6.74
N MET A 161 -22.08 -10.50 -6.53
CA MET A 161 -21.51 -10.83 -5.22
C MET A 161 -21.75 -9.69 -4.22
N SER A 162 -22.09 -10.03 -2.96
CA SER A 162 -22.30 -9.04 -1.92
C SER A 162 -21.02 -8.26 -1.61
N PHE A 163 -21.15 -6.99 -1.21
CA PHE A 163 -19.99 -6.17 -0.78
C PHE A 163 -19.19 -6.85 0.34
N THR A 164 -19.86 -7.51 1.26
CA THR A 164 -19.20 -8.29 2.33
C THR A 164 -18.30 -9.38 1.75
N THR A 165 -18.74 -10.10 0.73
CA THR A 165 -17.92 -11.13 0.05
C THR A 165 -16.68 -10.50 -0.58
N ILE A 166 -16.84 -9.35 -1.24
CA ILE A 166 -15.72 -8.63 -1.89
C ILE A 166 -14.72 -8.14 -0.83
N PHE A 167 -15.20 -7.61 0.30
CA PHE A 167 -14.34 -7.21 1.43
C PHE A 167 -13.62 -8.42 2.05
N CYS A 168 -14.28 -9.57 2.16
CA CYS A 168 -13.65 -10.81 2.61
C CYS A 168 -12.58 -11.31 1.64
N CYS A 169 -12.78 -11.20 0.33
CA CYS A 169 -11.75 -11.52 -0.67
C CYS A 169 -10.51 -10.63 -0.52
N SER A 170 -10.69 -9.33 -0.32
CA SER A 170 -9.59 -8.38 -0.08
C SER A 170 -8.87 -8.69 1.22
N LEU A 171 -9.62 -8.95 2.30
CA LEU A 171 -9.07 -9.36 3.59
C LEU A 171 -8.27 -10.65 3.46
N GLY A 172 -8.82 -11.67 2.81
CA GLY A 172 -8.17 -12.97 2.59
C GLY A 172 -6.87 -12.85 1.81
N SER A 173 -6.87 -12.03 0.74
CA SER A 173 -5.65 -11.72 0.00
C SER A 173 -4.60 -11.06 0.89
N CYS A 174 -4.96 -10.05 1.65
CA CYS A 174 -4.04 -9.36 2.56
C CYS A 174 -3.58 -10.27 3.71
N MET A 175 -4.41 -11.17 4.22
CA MET A 175 -4.01 -12.18 5.21
C MET A 175 -2.95 -13.12 4.65
N ALA A 176 -3.14 -13.66 3.46
CA ALA A 176 -2.14 -14.48 2.80
C ALA A 176 -0.83 -13.71 2.59
N GLY A 177 -0.92 -12.43 2.17
CA GLY A 177 0.23 -11.55 2.04
C GLY A 177 0.92 -11.27 3.37
N PHE A 178 0.18 -11.09 4.46
CA PHE A 178 0.74 -10.92 5.81
C PHE A 178 1.51 -12.16 6.28
N VAL A 179 0.98 -13.36 6.00
CA VAL A 179 1.69 -14.62 6.29
C VAL A 179 3.00 -14.67 5.49
N CYS A 180 2.97 -14.35 4.20
CA CYS A 180 4.20 -14.26 3.40
C CYS A 180 5.18 -13.24 3.99
N ALA A 181 4.72 -12.05 4.37
CA ALA A 181 5.55 -11.00 4.97
C ALA A 181 6.20 -11.46 6.29
N SER A 182 5.48 -12.23 7.12
CA SER A 182 5.99 -12.76 8.39
C SER A 182 7.12 -13.78 8.20
N LEU A 183 7.07 -14.56 7.10
CA LEU A 183 8.08 -15.58 6.77
C LEU A 183 9.37 -14.98 6.19
N VAL A 184 9.39 -13.71 5.81
CA VAL A 184 10.60 -13.03 5.33
C VAL A 184 11.66 -13.01 6.43
N LYS A 185 12.84 -13.53 6.16
CA LYS A 185 13.99 -13.43 7.05
C LYS A 185 14.80 -12.20 6.70
N THR A 186 14.89 -11.25 7.63
CA THR A 186 15.69 -10.02 7.46
C THR A 186 16.95 -10.10 8.33
N PRO A 187 18.10 -9.59 7.87
CA PRO A 187 19.25 -9.41 8.74
C PRO A 187 18.87 -8.43 9.86
N TYR A 188 19.28 -8.75 11.08
CA TYR A 188 19.08 -7.84 12.21
C TYR A 188 19.89 -6.57 11.98
N LYS A 189 19.22 -5.44 11.89
CA LYS A 189 19.84 -4.12 11.92
C LYS A 189 19.41 -3.43 13.21
N PRO A 190 20.36 -3.11 14.12
CA PRO A 190 20.02 -2.37 15.31
C PRO A 190 19.44 -1.00 14.93
N PRO A 191 18.45 -0.51 15.68
CA PRO A 191 17.92 0.84 15.46
C PRO A 191 19.05 1.86 15.63
N VAL A 192 19.08 2.84 14.75
CA VAL A 192 20.05 3.95 14.85
C VAL A 192 19.70 4.77 16.09
N ARG A 193 20.75 5.20 16.83
CA ARG A 193 20.59 6.00 18.05
C ARG A 193 19.65 7.19 17.77
N ARG A 194 18.66 7.38 18.62
CA ARG A 194 17.69 8.49 18.52
C ARG A 194 18.42 9.82 18.59
N GLU A 195 18.61 10.45 17.46
CA GLU A 195 18.98 11.85 17.41
C GLU A 195 17.69 12.72 17.33
N PRO A 196 17.74 13.97 17.81
CA PRO A 196 16.58 14.85 17.75
C PRO A 196 16.05 14.99 16.32
N ILE A 197 14.75 15.12 16.18
CA ILE A 197 14.06 15.33 14.90
C ILE A 197 14.56 16.65 14.29
N SER A 198 15.24 16.57 13.14
CA SER A 198 15.63 17.75 12.36
C SER A 198 14.89 17.76 11.03
N LEU A 199 14.51 18.94 10.55
CA LEU A 199 13.80 19.13 9.27
C LEU A 199 14.59 18.58 8.08
N ASP A 200 15.92 18.62 8.14
CA ASP A 200 16.82 18.08 7.10
C ASP A 200 16.66 16.59 6.85
N ARG A 201 16.06 15.85 7.78
CA ARG A 201 15.77 14.41 7.63
C ARG A 201 14.49 14.12 6.88
N PHE A 202 13.59 15.10 6.80
CA PHE A 202 12.31 14.96 6.08
C PHE A 202 12.42 15.36 4.61
N ILE A 203 13.36 16.24 4.28
CA ILE A 203 13.54 16.77 2.93
C ILE A 203 14.98 16.54 2.49
N LEU A 204 15.19 15.54 1.63
CA LEU A 204 16.46 15.33 0.98
C LEU A 204 16.60 16.31 -0.19
N LEU A 205 17.22 17.49 0.03
CA LEU A 205 17.39 18.53 -1.00
C LEU A 205 18.02 17.98 -2.30
N LYS A 206 18.97 17.04 -2.17
CA LYS A 206 19.59 16.37 -3.33
C LYS A 206 18.60 15.46 -4.11
N GLY A 207 17.49 15.07 -3.52
CA GLY A 207 16.45 14.26 -4.15
C GLY A 207 15.39 15.09 -4.88
N ILE A 208 15.33 16.41 -4.68
CA ILE A 208 14.32 17.28 -5.30
C ILE A 208 14.29 17.18 -6.83
N PRO A 209 15.41 17.21 -7.57
CA PRO A 209 15.37 17.10 -9.03
C PRO A 209 14.74 15.78 -9.51
N ALA A 210 15.09 14.66 -8.86
CA ALA A 210 14.48 13.36 -9.15
C ALA A 210 12.98 13.34 -8.80
N GLY A 211 12.60 13.97 -7.68
CA GLY A 211 11.19 14.13 -7.27
C GLY A 211 10.38 14.94 -8.29
N ILE A 212 10.93 16.04 -8.81
CA ILE A 212 10.28 16.86 -9.83
C ILE A 212 10.12 16.07 -11.14
N SER A 213 11.12 15.31 -11.55
CA SER A 213 11.04 14.46 -12.75
C SER A 213 9.91 13.42 -12.61
N LEU A 214 9.80 12.77 -11.45
CA LEU A 214 8.72 11.82 -11.17
C LEU A 214 7.35 12.52 -11.11
N LEU A 215 7.26 13.73 -10.55
CA LEU A 215 6.02 14.51 -10.53
C LEU A 215 5.54 14.82 -11.96
N LEU A 216 6.43 15.31 -12.82
CA LEU A 216 6.11 15.62 -14.21
C LEU A 216 5.66 14.40 -15.01
N LEU A 217 6.24 13.21 -14.75
CA LEU A 217 5.81 11.96 -15.36
C LEU A 217 4.47 11.46 -14.79
N SER A 218 4.19 11.73 -13.53
CA SER A 218 2.97 11.26 -12.86
C SER A 218 1.73 12.05 -13.27
N ILE A 219 1.87 13.31 -13.69
CA ILE A 219 0.76 14.15 -14.15
C ILE A 219 0.08 13.56 -15.40
N PRO A 220 0.79 13.32 -16.53
CA PRO A 220 0.17 12.71 -17.71
C PRO A 220 -0.33 11.29 -17.43
N TYR A 221 0.39 10.50 -16.60
CA TYR A 221 -0.07 9.19 -16.21
C TYR A 221 -1.39 9.23 -15.44
N GLY A 222 -1.51 10.12 -14.45
CA GLY A 222 -2.76 10.33 -13.71
C GLY A 222 -3.91 10.84 -14.59
N MET A 223 -3.63 11.71 -15.53
CA MET A 223 -4.63 12.16 -16.52
C MET A 223 -5.10 10.99 -17.38
N THR A 224 -4.18 10.22 -17.93
CA THR A 224 -4.50 9.09 -18.82
C THR A 224 -5.35 8.04 -18.09
N THR A 225 -4.97 7.64 -16.88
CA THR A 225 -5.69 6.62 -16.10
C THR A 225 -7.10 7.04 -15.71
N ASN A 226 -7.34 8.33 -15.48
CA ASN A 226 -8.68 8.82 -15.12
C ASN A 226 -9.57 9.09 -16.32
N TYR A 227 -9.00 9.51 -17.46
CA TYR A 227 -9.79 9.89 -18.63
C TYR A 227 -10.00 8.76 -19.64
N VAL A 228 -9.13 7.74 -19.68
CA VAL A 228 -9.32 6.55 -20.54
C VAL A 228 -10.65 5.83 -20.24
N ALA A 229 -11.12 5.88 -18.99
CA ALA A 229 -12.41 5.29 -18.62
C ALA A 229 -13.63 6.09 -19.13
N MET A 230 -13.44 7.30 -19.67
CA MET A 230 -14.52 8.15 -20.19
C MET A 230 -14.64 8.08 -21.72
N TYR A 231 -13.70 7.44 -22.40
CA TYR A 231 -13.69 7.21 -23.85
C TYR A 231 -13.81 5.72 -24.16
#